data_d1ae3df43d386de061e41787d7ff87ee
#
_entry.id   d1ae3df43d386de061e41787d7ff87ee
#
_cell.length_a   1.000
_cell.length_b   1.000
_cell.length_c   1.000
_cell.angle_alpha   90.00
_cell.angle_beta   90.00
_cell.angle_gamma   90.00
#
_symmetry.space_group_name_H-M   'P 1'
#
loop_
_entity.id
_entity.type
_entity.pdbx_description
1 polymer ?
#
loop_
_entity_poly.entity_id
_entity_poly.type
_entity_poly.pdbx_seq_one_letter_code
_entity_poly.pdbx_strand_id
1 'polypeptide(L)'
;GFWDIRVRQREEEEYFSLAEEFAQKLKNGVFSEEMQNQFLHILEYYGQDPFIVRSSSILEDGFGNAFAGKYESVFCANRGTLEERLLEFENAIKTVYASSMSLSALDYRKRRGLDKRDEQMALLVQRLSGSYYGSYYMPCAAGVGYSYSPYKFLEQIDPKAGMLRLVMGLGTAAVDRTEGSYPRL
;
A
#
# COMPACT_ATOMS: atom_id res chain seq x y z
N GLY A 1 -17.42 19.34 7.14
CA GLY A 1 -16.76 18.12 7.63
C GLY A 1 -16.35 17.18 6.51
N PHE A 2 -15.78 16.04 6.87
CA PHE A 2 -15.35 14.98 5.94
C PHE A 2 -16.50 14.54 5.00
N TRP A 3 -17.67 14.29 5.56
CA TRP A 3 -18.84 13.83 4.80
C TRP A 3 -19.37 14.86 3.81
N ASP A 4 -19.26 16.14 4.12
CA ASP A 4 -19.74 17.21 3.22
C ASP A 4 -18.92 17.23 1.93
N ILE A 5 -17.58 17.08 2.04
CA ILE A 5 -16.72 16.99 0.87
C ILE A 5 -16.98 15.69 0.11
N ARG A 6 -17.18 14.58 0.82
CA ARG A 6 -17.45 13.28 0.18
C ARG A 6 -18.77 13.28 -0.60
N VAL A 7 -19.79 13.96 -0.08
CA VAL A 7 -21.06 14.15 -0.80
C VAL A 7 -20.85 14.98 -2.06
N ARG A 8 -20.17 16.12 -1.95
CA ARG A 8 -19.84 16.98 -3.11
C ARG A 8 -18.98 16.28 -4.15
N GLN A 9 -18.01 15.47 -3.73
CA GLN A 9 -17.16 14.71 -4.65
C GLN A 9 -17.93 13.67 -5.50
N ARG A 10 -19.15 13.30 -5.11
CA ARG A 10 -20.00 12.43 -5.93
C ARG A 10 -20.65 13.14 -7.12
N GLU A 11 -20.63 14.47 -7.12
CA GLU A 11 -21.05 15.28 -8.26
C GLU A 11 -19.96 15.26 -9.32
N GLU A 12 -20.35 15.08 -10.58
CA GLU A 12 -19.40 14.82 -11.67
C GLU A 12 -18.41 15.97 -11.88
N GLU A 13 -18.86 17.21 -11.69
CA GLU A 13 -18.07 18.42 -11.87
C GLU A 13 -16.98 18.57 -10.79
N GLU A 14 -17.24 18.12 -9.55
CA GLU A 14 -16.36 18.27 -8.40
C GLU A 14 -15.51 17.02 -8.11
N TYR A 15 -15.70 15.93 -8.85
CA TYR A 15 -15.08 14.63 -8.56
C TYR A 15 -13.56 14.68 -8.49
N PHE A 16 -12.91 15.35 -9.42
CA PHE A 16 -11.45 15.52 -9.45
C PHE A 16 -10.98 16.79 -8.75
N SER A 17 -11.74 17.88 -8.83
CA SER A 17 -11.33 19.17 -8.28
C SER A 17 -11.19 19.17 -6.77
N LEU A 18 -11.98 18.37 -6.06
CA LEU A 18 -11.93 18.23 -4.61
C LEU A 18 -10.88 17.22 -4.11
N ALA A 19 -10.20 16.52 -5.00
CA ALA A 19 -9.26 15.46 -4.66
C ALA A 19 -8.15 15.94 -3.72
N GLU A 20 -7.51 17.06 -4.06
CA GLU A 20 -6.42 17.61 -3.26
C GLU A 20 -6.90 18.14 -1.91
N GLU A 21 -8.02 18.88 -1.87
CA GLU A 21 -8.61 19.36 -0.62
C GLU A 21 -8.92 18.19 0.32
N PHE A 22 -9.46 17.10 -0.24
CA PHE A 22 -9.80 15.91 0.54
C PHE A 22 -8.55 15.19 1.05
N ALA A 23 -7.54 15.03 0.21
CA ALA A 23 -6.25 14.44 0.60
C ALA A 23 -5.58 15.24 1.72
N GLN A 24 -5.59 16.56 1.64
CA GLN A 24 -5.04 17.44 2.67
C GLN A 24 -5.82 17.34 3.99
N LYS A 25 -7.14 17.23 3.96
CA LYS A 25 -7.93 17.01 5.18
C LYS A 25 -7.62 15.67 5.85
N LEU A 26 -7.39 14.61 5.08
CA LEU A 26 -6.95 13.33 5.61
C LEU A 26 -5.57 13.44 6.26
N LYS A 27 -4.61 14.10 5.60
CA LYS A 27 -3.26 14.30 6.13
C LYS A 27 -3.24 15.16 7.40
N ASN A 28 -4.11 16.15 7.49
CA ASN A 28 -4.20 17.05 8.63
C ASN A 28 -5.14 16.53 9.75
N GLY A 29 -5.75 15.36 9.57
CA GLY A 29 -6.59 14.75 10.57
C GLY A 29 -5.83 14.45 11.86
N VAL A 30 -6.53 14.49 12.98
CA VAL A 30 -5.98 14.14 14.29
C VAL A 30 -6.69 12.88 14.79
N PHE A 31 -5.93 11.92 15.23
CA PHE A 31 -6.47 10.71 15.85
C PHE A 31 -6.93 10.98 17.28
N SER A 32 -7.97 10.31 17.72
CA SER A 32 -8.39 10.38 19.10
C SER A 32 -7.34 9.74 20.03
N GLU A 33 -7.32 10.17 21.28
CA GLU A 33 -6.43 9.60 22.31
C GLU A 33 -6.58 8.07 22.42
N GLU A 34 -7.81 7.57 22.30
CA GLU A 34 -8.09 6.13 22.30
C GLU A 34 -7.39 5.41 21.13
N MET A 35 -7.44 5.97 19.91
CA MET A 35 -6.75 5.41 18.76
C MET A 35 -5.24 5.49 18.91
N GLN A 36 -4.71 6.59 19.41
CA GLN A 36 -3.28 6.73 19.66
C GLN A 36 -2.79 5.69 20.68
N ASN A 37 -3.55 5.40 21.73
CA ASN A 37 -3.23 4.34 22.66
C ASN A 37 -3.20 2.95 22.01
N GLN A 38 -4.12 2.68 21.07
CA GLN A 38 -4.09 1.42 20.30
C GLN A 38 -2.84 1.35 19.40
N PHE A 39 -2.45 2.46 18.78
CA PHE A 39 -1.22 2.52 17.98
C PHE A 39 0.03 2.28 18.84
N LEU A 40 0.06 2.82 20.05
CA LEU A 40 1.15 2.55 21.00
C LEU A 40 1.27 1.06 21.33
N HIS A 41 0.17 0.37 21.55
CA HIS A 41 0.20 -1.09 21.78
C HIS A 41 0.74 -1.86 20.56
N ILE A 42 0.42 -1.42 19.33
CA ILE A 42 0.98 -2.02 18.13
C ILE A 42 2.50 -1.80 18.07
N LEU A 43 2.95 -0.58 18.39
CA LEU A 43 4.37 -0.24 18.39
C LEU A 43 5.15 -0.99 19.49
N GLU A 44 4.54 -1.21 20.64
CA GLU A 44 5.10 -2.05 21.71
C GLU A 44 5.25 -3.51 21.26
N TYR A 45 4.23 -4.06 20.59
CA TYR A 45 4.26 -5.43 20.05
C TYR A 45 5.35 -5.62 19.00
N TYR A 46 5.56 -4.65 18.12
CA TYR A 46 6.62 -4.70 17.11
C TYR A 46 8.02 -4.37 17.66
N GLY A 47 8.10 -3.76 18.83
CA GLY A 47 9.37 -3.26 19.35
C GLY A 47 9.94 -2.22 18.42
N GLN A 48 11.19 -2.40 17.98
CA GLN A 48 11.85 -1.53 16.98
C GLN A 48 12.01 -2.22 15.62
N ASP A 49 11.22 -3.24 15.34
CA ASP A 49 11.24 -3.88 14.03
C ASP A 49 10.53 -3.01 13.00
N PRO A 50 11.10 -2.83 11.82
CA PRO A 50 10.45 -2.11 10.74
C PRO A 50 9.14 -2.79 10.30
N PHE A 51 8.19 -1.98 9.86
CA PHE A 51 6.91 -2.47 9.37
C PHE A 51 6.45 -1.68 8.15
N ILE A 52 5.44 -2.19 7.46
CA ILE A 52 4.78 -1.53 6.34
C ILE A 52 3.31 -1.31 6.68
N VAL A 53 2.80 -0.14 6.33
CA VAL A 53 1.37 0.18 6.34
C VAL A 53 0.86 0.13 4.91
N ARG A 54 -0.13 -0.71 4.65
CA ARG A 54 -0.69 -0.94 3.32
C ARG A 54 -2.19 -0.74 3.33
N SER A 55 -2.73 -0.34 2.19
CA SER A 55 -4.16 -0.40 1.95
C SER A 55 -4.66 -1.85 1.92
N SER A 56 -5.88 -2.03 2.37
CA SER A 56 -6.66 -3.26 2.23
C SER A 56 -8.10 -2.84 1.91
N SER A 57 -8.32 -2.55 0.64
CA SER A 57 -9.60 -2.03 0.16
C SER A 57 -10.39 -3.14 -0.52
N ILE A 58 -11.71 -3.11 -0.35
CA ILE A 58 -12.62 -4.01 -1.05
C ILE A 58 -12.54 -3.87 -2.58
N LEU A 59 -12.04 -2.72 -3.07
CA LEU A 59 -11.86 -2.49 -4.50
C LEU A 59 -10.56 -3.11 -5.03
N GLU A 60 -9.56 -3.34 -4.18
CA GLU A 60 -8.27 -3.93 -4.60
C GLU A 60 -8.40 -5.42 -4.91
N ASP A 61 -9.23 -6.14 -4.15
CA ASP A 61 -9.36 -7.59 -4.21
C ASP A 61 -10.68 -8.04 -4.89
N GLY A 62 -11.41 -7.12 -5.50
CA GLY A 62 -12.68 -7.41 -6.17
C GLY A 62 -12.50 -8.26 -7.43
N PHE A 63 -13.38 -9.27 -7.61
CA PHE A 63 -13.36 -10.14 -8.78
C PHE A 63 -13.47 -9.31 -10.08
N GLY A 64 -12.49 -9.44 -10.97
CA GLY A 64 -12.46 -8.72 -12.26
C GLY A 64 -11.87 -7.31 -12.21
N ASN A 65 -11.46 -6.82 -11.05
CA ASN A 65 -10.84 -5.51 -10.89
C ASN A 65 -9.41 -5.66 -10.37
N ALA A 66 -8.42 -5.46 -11.22
CA ALA A 66 -7.02 -5.37 -10.80
C ALA A 66 -6.73 -3.92 -10.36
N PHE A 67 -6.98 -3.60 -9.11
CA PHE A 67 -6.70 -2.28 -8.52
C PHE A 67 -5.28 -2.19 -7.91
N ALA A 68 -4.48 -3.23 -8.10
CA ALA A 68 -3.15 -3.33 -7.51
C ALA A 68 -2.26 -2.12 -7.86
N GLY A 69 -1.58 -1.57 -6.85
CA GLY A 69 -0.63 -0.47 -7.00
C GLY A 69 -1.27 0.91 -7.24
N LYS A 70 -2.55 1.09 -6.93
CA LYS A 70 -3.24 2.39 -7.02
C LYS A 70 -3.20 3.19 -5.73
N TYR A 71 -3.08 2.49 -4.62
CA TYR A 71 -2.93 3.10 -3.31
C TYR A 71 -1.48 2.98 -2.82
N GLU A 72 -1.09 3.92 -1.98
CA GLU A 72 0.25 3.95 -1.40
C GLU A 72 0.45 2.83 -0.37
N SER A 73 1.70 2.41 -0.27
CA SER A 73 2.20 1.60 0.84
C SER A 73 3.38 2.32 1.45
N VAL A 74 3.39 2.47 2.77
CA VAL A 74 4.40 3.26 3.48
C VAL A 74 5.24 2.36 4.37
N PHE A 75 6.55 2.37 4.14
CA PHE A 75 7.50 1.69 5.00
C PHE A 75 7.85 2.60 6.18
N CYS A 76 7.75 2.05 7.38
CA CYS A 76 8.12 2.71 8.62
C CYS A 76 9.40 2.07 9.16
N ALA A 77 10.42 2.88 9.38
CA ALA A 77 11.68 2.42 9.97
C ALA A 77 11.53 2.02 11.43
N ASN A 78 10.54 2.60 12.11
CA ASN A 78 10.17 2.32 13.49
C ASN A 78 11.34 2.50 14.47
N ARG A 79 12.09 3.61 14.31
CA ARG A 79 13.27 3.94 15.11
C ARG A 79 13.10 5.24 15.85
N GLY A 80 13.88 5.42 16.91
CA GLY A 80 13.85 6.61 17.74
C GLY A 80 13.00 6.46 18.99
N THR A 81 12.54 7.57 19.54
CA THR A 81 11.66 7.61 20.73
C THR A 81 10.27 7.07 20.40
N LEU A 82 9.50 6.77 21.41
CA LEU A 82 8.13 6.28 21.21
C LEU A 82 7.25 7.32 20.52
N GLU A 83 7.46 8.59 20.83
CA GLU A 83 6.75 9.72 20.23
C GLU A 83 7.08 9.87 18.73
N GLU A 84 8.36 9.74 18.36
CA GLU A 84 8.80 9.78 16.97
C GLU A 84 8.21 8.63 16.16
N ARG A 85 8.21 7.43 16.75
CA ARG A 85 7.63 6.23 16.14
C ARG A 85 6.12 6.34 15.98
N LEU A 86 5.42 6.88 16.98
CA LEU A 86 3.99 7.13 16.91
C LEU A 86 3.67 8.12 15.79
N LEU A 87 4.41 9.22 15.71
CA LEU A 87 4.24 10.22 14.66
C LEU A 87 4.50 9.63 13.26
N GLU A 88 5.55 8.83 13.09
CA GLU A 88 5.83 8.11 11.84
C GLU A 88 4.66 7.21 11.44
N PHE A 89 4.13 6.45 12.40
CA PHE A 89 3.01 5.53 12.15
C PHE A 89 1.73 6.29 11.80
N GLU A 90 1.37 7.34 12.53
CA GLU A 90 0.23 8.19 12.22
C GLU A 90 0.32 8.80 10.80
N ASN A 91 1.51 9.31 10.44
CA ASN A 91 1.75 9.88 9.13
C ASN A 91 1.65 8.83 8.01
N ALA A 92 2.12 7.61 8.27
CA ALA A 92 1.97 6.50 7.34
C ALA A 92 0.50 6.16 7.10
N ILE A 93 -0.30 6.05 8.15
CA ILE A 93 -1.76 5.82 8.07
C ILE A 93 -2.44 6.91 7.25
N LYS A 94 -2.16 8.18 7.57
CA LYS A 94 -2.73 9.35 6.88
C LYS A 94 -2.36 9.36 5.40
N THR A 95 -1.11 9.00 5.07
CA THR A 95 -0.63 8.93 3.69
C THR A 95 -1.36 7.85 2.89
N VAL A 96 -1.52 6.65 3.46
CA VAL A 96 -2.25 5.57 2.80
C VAL A 96 -3.70 5.95 2.55
N TYR A 97 -4.39 6.53 3.55
CA TYR A 97 -5.77 7.00 3.34
C TYR A 97 -5.85 8.12 2.30
N ALA A 98 -4.93 9.08 2.33
CA ALA A 98 -4.90 10.19 1.36
C ALA A 98 -4.65 9.71 -0.07
N SER A 99 -3.94 8.60 -0.26
CA SER A 99 -3.69 8.01 -1.58
C SER A 99 -4.95 7.56 -2.31
N SER A 100 -6.04 7.29 -1.56
CA SER A 100 -7.35 7.00 -2.15
C SER A 100 -7.92 8.17 -2.96
N MET A 101 -7.39 9.36 -2.76
CA MET A 101 -7.74 10.58 -3.48
C MET A 101 -6.74 10.93 -4.58
N SER A 102 -5.76 10.08 -4.87
CA SER A 102 -4.86 10.31 -6.00
C SER A 102 -5.63 10.34 -7.32
N LEU A 103 -5.18 11.18 -8.26
CA LEU A 103 -5.83 11.28 -9.58
C LEU A 103 -5.88 9.94 -10.31
N SER A 104 -4.84 9.11 -10.15
CA SER A 104 -4.80 7.77 -10.75
C SER A 104 -5.85 6.81 -10.15
N ALA A 105 -6.09 6.90 -8.85
CA ALA A 105 -7.11 6.09 -8.17
C ALA A 105 -8.52 6.55 -8.55
N LEU A 106 -8.75 7.87 -8.58
CA LEU A 106 -10.03 8.45 -8.96
C LEU A 106 -10.37 8.18 -10.43
N ASP A 107 -9.42 8.34 -11.35
CA ASP A 107 -9.61 8.04 -12.79
C ASP A 107 -9.92 6.56 -13.00
N TYR A 108 -9.21 5.66 -12.33
CA TYR A 108 -9.51 4.24 -12.40
C TYR A 108 -10.93 3.92 -11.91
N ARG A 109 -11.34 4.49 -10.77
CA ARG A 109 -12.69 4.30 -10.21
C ARG A 109 -13.75 4.82 -11.17
N LYS A 110 -13.54 6.00 -11.77
CA LYS A 110 -14.47 6.57 -12.76
C LYS A 110 -14.60 5.69 -14.00
N ARG A 111 -13.48 5.21 -14.56
CA ARG A 111 -13.49 4.31 -15.74
C ARG A 111 -14.19 2.97 -15.48
N ARG A 112 -14.24 2.54 -14.23
CA ARG A 112 -14.88 1.28 -13.82
C ARG A 112 -16.31 1.47 -13.31
N GLY A 113 -16.85 2.69 -13.30
CA GLY A 113 -18.17 2.98 -12.75
C GLY A 113 -18.26 2.79 -11.24
N LEU A 114 -17.14 2.94 -10.54
CA LEU A 114 -17.00 2.79 -9.08
C LEU A 114 -16.96 4.15 -8.36
N ASP A 115 -17.05 5.25 -9.10
CA ASP A 115 -16.97 6.62 -8.60
C ASP A 115 -18.05 6.95 -7.56
N LYS A 116 -19.23 6.35 -7.72
CA LYS A 116 -20.37 6.51 -6.81
C LYS A 116 -20.38 5.52 -5.64
N ARG A 117 -19.51 4.52 -5.65
CA ARG A 117 -19.39 3.56 -4.55
C ARG A 117 -18.56 4.13 -3.43
N ASP A 118 -18.96 3.79 -2.20
CA ASP A 118 -18.12 4.11 -1.04
C ASP A 118 -16.88 3.25 -1.03
N GLU A 119 -15.75 3.91 -0.81
CA GLU A 119 -14.47 3.25 -0.57
C GLU A 119 -14.40 2.85 0.90
N GLN A 120 -14.43 1.56 1.16
CA GLN A 120 -14.18 1.01 2.49
C GLN A 120 -12.75 0.46 2.49
N MET A 121 -11.84 1.23 3.07
CA MET A 121 -10.45 0.88 3.16
C MET A 121 -10.08 0.53 4.60
N ALA A 122 -9.67 -0.70 4.84
CA ALA A 122 -8.92 -1.08 6.01
C ALA A 122 -7.42 -0.89 5.75
N LEU A 123 -6.62 -0.93 6.80
CA LEU A 123 -5.17 -0.91 6.71
C LEU A 123 -4.59 -2.22 7.20
N LEU A 124 -3.60 -2.69 6.50
CA LEU A 124 -2.82 -3.84 6.87
C LEU A 124 -1.45 -3.37 7.36
N VAL A 125 -1.16 -3.59 8.64
CA VAL A 125 0.13 -3.27 9.24
C VAL A 125 0.90 -4.58 9.40
N GLN A 126 2.03 -4.70 8.73
CA GLN A 126 2.81 -5.93 8.69
C GLN A 126 4.26 -5.67 9.07
N ARG A 127 4.80 -6.50 9.96
CA ARG A 127 6.24 -6.54 10.21
C ARG A 127 6.98 -6.92 8.93
N LEU A 128 8.07 -6.23 8.63
CA LEU A 128 8.94 -6.60 7.53
C LEU A 128 9.79 -7.81 7.89
N SER A 129 9.92 -8.74 6.96
CA SER A 129 10.89 -9.83 7.07
C SER A 129 12.26 -9.33 6.60
N GLY A 130 13.31 -9.63 7.37
CA GLY A 130 14.64 -9.20 7.02
C GLY A 130 15.63 -9.30 8.17
N SER A 131 16.79 -8.75 7.94
CA SER A 131 17.89 -8.64 8.90
C SER A 131 18.61 -7.31 8.71
N TYR A 132 19.35 -6.90 9.73
CA TYR A 132 20.18 -5.70 9.65
C TYR A 132 21.50 -5.98 8.93
N TYR A 133 21.82 -5.15 7.95
CA TYR A 133 23.09 -5.09 7.24
C TYR A 133 23.68 -3.68 7.44
N GLY A 134 24.37 -3.48 8.53
CA GLY A 134 24.78 -2.14 8.97
C GLY A 134 23.54 -1.29 9.33
N SER A 135 23.35 -0.18 8.64
CA SER A 135 22.19 0.72 8.80
C SER A 135 20.95 0.32 7.96
N TYR A 136 21.08 -0.68 7.10
CA TYR A 136 19.98 -1.14 6.24
C TYR A 136 19.29 -2.35 6.86
N TYR A 137 17.97 -2.40 6.71
CA TYR A 137 17.16 -3.56 7.06
C TYR A 137 16.46 -4.08 5.80
N MET A 138 16.73 -5.32 5.44
CA MET A 138 16.13 -5.95 4.26
C MET A 138 16.23 -7.48 4.34
N PRO A 139 15.38 -8.23 3.62
CA PRO A 139 15.60 -9.65 3.39
C PRO A 139 16.81 -9.85 2.46
N CYS A 140 17.49 -10.98 2.55
CA CYS A 140 18.55 -11.33 1.60
C CYS A 140 17.98 -11.57 0.19
N ALA A 141 16.77 -12.12 0.11
CA ALA A 141 16.04 -12.31 -1.13
C ALA A 141 14.53 -12.23 -0.87
N ALA A 142 13.80 -11.77 -1.84
CA ALA A 142 12.35 -11.75 -1.84
C ALA A 142 11.82 -12.16 -3.22
N GLY A 143 10.55 -12.55 -3.30
CA GLY A 143 10.00 -12.94 -4.59
C GLY A 143 8.53 -13.31 -4.55
N VAL A 144 8.03 -13.68 -5.73
CA VAL A 144 6.67 -14.15 -5.93
C VAL A 144 6.69 -15.49 -6.65
N GLY A 145 5.98 -16.46 -6.10
CA GLY A 145 5.76 -17.76 -6.72
C GLY A 145 4.39 -17.82 -7.41
N TYR A 146 4.37 -18.37 -8.61
CA TYR A 146 3.16 -18.64 -9.36
C TYR A 146 3.08 -20.14 -9.64
N SER A 147 1.95 -20.75 -9.36
CA SER A 147 1.70 -22.17 -9.63
C SER A 147 1.56 -22.49 -11.13
N TYR A 148 1.35 -21.46 -11.94
CA TYR A 148 1.21 -21.55 -13.39
C TYR A 148 1.85 -20.33 -14.04
N SER A 149 2.64 -20.53 -15.12
CA SER A 149 3.17 -19.44 -15.93
C SER A 149 2.41 -19.35 -17.26
N PRO A 150 1.71 -18.22 -17.55
CA PRO A 150 1.05 -18.02 -18.84
C PRO A 150 2.05 -17.76 -19.97
N TYR A 151 3.31 -17.50 -19.60
CA TYR A 151 4.35 -17.13 -20.56
C TYR A 151 5.34 -18.31 -20.73
N LYS A 152 5.44 -18.80 -21.95
CA LYS A 152 6.44 -19.78 -22.36
C LYS A 152 7.61 -19.06 -23.02
N PHE A 153 8.62 -18.73 -22.22
CA PHE A 153 9.81 -17.99 -22.72
C PHE A 153 10.76 -18.84 -23.52
N LEU A 154 10.79 -20.15 -23.27
CA LEU A 154 11.56 -21.16 -23.99
C LEU A 154 10.67 -22.37 -24.23
N GLU A 155 10.93 -23.12 -25.30
CA GLU A 155 10.12 -24.30 -25.63
C GLU A 155 10.17 -25.39 -24.60
N GLN A 156 11.29 -25.49 -23.86
CA GLN A 156 11.49 -26.49 -22.81
C GLN A 156 10.74 -26.21 -21.50
N ILE A 157 10.22 -24.99 -21.34
CA ILE A 157 9.51 -24.60 -20.10
C ILE A 157 8.12 -25.19 -20.10
N ASP A 158 7.84 -26.01 -19.08
CA ASP A 158 6.47 -26.47 -18.79
C ASP A 158 5.71 -25.37 -18.02
N PRO A 159 4.65 -24.78 -18.59
CA PRO A 159 3.84 -23.78 -17.88
C PRO A 159 3.26 -24.27 -16.56
N LYS A 160 3.05 -25.58 -16.41
CA LYS A 160 2.49 -26.20 -15.20
C LYS A 160 3.52 -26.35 -14.07
N ALA A 161 4.81 -26.25 -14.38
CA ALA A 161 5.86 -26.23 -13.37
C ALA A 161 5.83 -24.96 -12.51
N GLY A 162 5.10 -23.93 -12.96
CA GLY A 162 5.03 -22.63 -12.29
C GLY A 162 6.19 -21.72 -12.63
N MET A 163 6.33 -20.65 -11.86
CA MET A 163 7.37 -19.65 -12.05
C MET A 163 7.73 -19.01 -10.71
N LEU A 164 9.02 -18.80 -10.48
CA LEU A 164 9.52 -17.95 -9.39
C LEU A 164 10.09 -16.67 -9.96
N ARG A 165 9.73 -15.57 -9.34
CA ARG A 165 10.32 -14.25 -9.60
C ARG A 165 11.07 -13.84 -8.35
N LEU A 166 12.38 -13.83 -8.41
CA LEU A 166 13.25 -13.56 -7.26
C LEU A 166 14.03 -12.26 -7.47
N VAL A 167 14.23 -11.54 -6.39
CA VAL A 167 15.07 -10.34 -6.32
C VAL A 167 15.93 -10.37 -5.07
N MET A 168 17.09 -9.73 -5.13
CA MET A 168 17.90 -9.44 -3.95
C MET A 168 17.30 -8.24 -3.21
N GLY A 169 17.20 -8.34 -1.89
CA GLY A 169 16.66 -7.25 -1.07
C GLY A 169 15.13 -7.19 -1.04
N LEU A 170 14.57 -5.97 -1.02
CA LEU A 170 13.14 -5.73 -0.85
C LEU A 170 12.31 -6.24 -2.03
N GLY A 171 11.19 -6.88 -1.71
CA GLY A 171 10.31 -7.53 -2.68
C GLY A 171 9.57 -6.59 -3.64
N THR A 172 9.58 -5.29 -3.42
CA THR A 172 8.98 -4.29 -4.31
C THR A 172 9.52 -4.42 -5.74
N ALA A 173 10.83 -4.63 -5.90
CA ALA A 173 11.46 -4.84 -7.20
C ALA A 173 10.99 -6.13 -7.92
N ALA A 174 10.41 -7.11 -7.21
CA ALA A 174 9.81 -8.30 -7.84
C ALA A 174 8.44 -8.02 -8.45
N VAL A 175 7.75 -6.97 -7.99
CA VAL A 175 6.40 -6.60 -8.40
C VAL A 175 6.44 -5.43 -9.39
N ASP A 176 7.26 -4.42 -9.11
CA ASP A 176 7.40 -3.24 -9.96
C ASP A 176 8.25 -3.57 -11.19
N ARG A 177 7.73 -3.16 -12.35
CA ARG A 177 8.48 -3.26 -13.62
C ARG A 177 9.37 -2.04 -13.77
N THR A 178 10.54 -2.05 -13.14
CA THR A 178 11.58 -1.07 -13.42
C THR A 178 12.41 -1.52 -14.63
N GLU A 179 12.70 -0.61 -15.55
CA GLU A 179 13.56 -0.88 -16.70
C GLU A 179 14.92 -1.44 -16.25
N GLY A 180 15.35 -2.53 -16.87
CA GLY A 180 16.64 -3.17 -16.59
C GLY A 180 16.64 -4.22 -15.47
N SER A 181 15.55 -4.44 -14.75
CA SER A 181 15.44 -5.42 -13.66
C SER A 181 14.52 -6.57 -14.04
N TYR A 182 15.07 -7.68 -14.57
CA TYR A 182 14.32 -8.90 -14.87
C TYR A 182 15.00 -10.15 -14.31
N PRO A 183 15.04 -10.37 -12.98
CA PRO A 183 15.40 -11.67 -12.47
C PRO A 183 14.23 -12.64 -12.70
N ARG A 184 14.44 -13.61 -13.55
CA ARG A 184 13.51 -14.73 -13.80
C ARG A 184 14.28 -16.02 -13.69
N LEU A 185 13.79 -16.91 -12.86
CA LEU A 185 14.23 -18.29 -12.76
C LEU A 185 13.06 -19.22 -12.99
#